data_b10e9dbe918e4730243720207df6245e
#
_entry.id   b10e9dbe918e4730243720207df6245e
#
_cell.length_a   1.000
_cell.length_b   1.000
_cell.length_c   1.000
_cell.angle_alpha   90.00
_cell.angle_beta   90.00
_cell.angle_gamma   90.00
#
_symmetry.space_group_name_H-M   'P 1'
#
loop_
_entity.id
_entity.type
_entity.pdbx_description
1 polymer ?
#
loop_
_entity_poly.entity_id
_entity_poly.type
_entity_poly.pdbx_seq_one_letter_code
_entity_poly.pdbx_strand_id
1 'polypeptide(L)'
;MKSIINMLSGKILALVVIFLFYIITPTAQSAEKPKNIRLYVMDCGVILYNNLQKFGYKPGEIHPTNLSDGCYLIVHPTKGTLLWDTGVIADNLWGKDGIPPKKLYAEGTIPLNKQLAQIGYKPDDITYVSVSHSHWDHISNLYQFAGDTWLTSRYTHDKLLSQDPPETTDPSMFTALKNTKTITLLDNVNYDVFGDGSVTIIPTPGHTPDSRVLMVKLHNTGPVILSGDLYHFVADLKSNNTQNNEDRPTSLASRKKIQTLLKQVHGHLWINHDYNTFQQLKKEPAYYD
;
A
#
# COMPACT_ATOMS: atom_id res chain seq x y z
N MET A 1 -13.58 -83.89 51.55
CA MET A 1 -13.50 -82.53 52.21
C MET A 1 -13.51 -81.48 51.14
N LYS A 2 -14.58 -80.69 51.07
CA LYS A 2 -14.90 -79.84 49.98
C LYS A 2 -14.32 -78.40 50.24
N SER A 3 -13.59 -77.87 49.30
CA SER A 3 -13.09 -76.49 49.31
C SER A 3 -14.05 -75.65 48.40
N ILE A 4 -14.54 -74.58 48.97
CA ILE A 4 -15.42 -73.61 48.26
C ILE A 4 -14.54 -72.50 47.77
N ILE A 5 -14.52 -72.30 46.48
CA ILE A 5 -13.88 -71.10 45.82
C ILE A 5 -14.95 -70.07 45.58
N ASN A 6 -14.84 -68.90 46.26
CA ASN A 6 -15.65 -67.72 45.99
C ASN A 6 -15.08 -66.94 44.84
N MET A 7 -15.82 -66.77 43.73
CA MET A 7 -15.58 -65.85 42.63
C MET A 7 -16.13 -64.49 42.97
N LEU A 8 -15.28 -63.52 43.17
CA LEU A 8 -15.62 -62.07 43.19
C LEU A 8 -15.63 -61.56 41.75
N SER A 9 -16.83 -61.23 41.27
CA SER A 9 -17.02 -60.53 40.00
C SER A 9 -16.80 -59.02 40.19
N GLY A 10 -15.64 -58.52 39.78
CA GLY A 10 -15.37 -57.07 39.73
C GLY A 10 -16.03 -56.45 38.50
N LYS A 11 -17.02 -55.57 38.73
CA LYS A 11 -17.57 -54.70 37.67
C LYS A 11 -16.60 -53.55 37.46
N ILE A 12 -15.93 -53.52 36.31
CA ILE A 12 -15.15 -52.38 35.86
C ILE A 12 -16.15 -51.35 35.29
N LEU A 13 -16.31 -50.23 35.98
CA LEU A 13 -17.06 -49.09 35.51
C LEU A 13 -16.14 -48.24 34.60
N ALA A 14 -16.30 -48.34 33.28
CA ALA A 14 -15.57 -47.50 32.34
C ALA A 14 -16.16 -46.10 32.33
N LEU A 15 -15.44 -45.14 32.89
CA LEU A 15 -15.77 -43.72 32.85
C LEU A 15 -15.39 -43.17 31.46
N VAL A 16 -16.41 -42.96 30.60
CA VAL A 16 -16.19 -42.29 29.31
C VAL A 16 -16.17 -40.77 29.55
N VAL A 17 -15.00 -40.18 29.55
CA VAL A 17 -14.83 -38.71 29.61
C VAL A 17 -14.97 -38.16 28.18
N ILE A 18 -16.12 -37.56 27.87
CA ILE A 18 -16.37 -36.86 26.62
C ILE A 18 -15.69 -35.50 26.70
N PHE A 19 -14.54 -35.33 26.05
CA PHE A 19 -13.97 -34.02 25.83
C PHE A 19 -14.76 -33.29 24.73
N LEU A 20 -15.60 -32.34 25.10
CA LEU A 20 -16.20 -31.38 24.19
C LEU A 20 -15.12 -30.37 23.77
N PHE A 21 -14.50 -30.58 22.60
CA PHE A 21 -13.70 -29.56 21.96
C PHE A 21 -14.63 -28.46 21.47
N TYR A 22 -14.72 -27.35 22.20
CA TYR A 22 -15.25 -26.11 21.65
C TYR A 22 -14.33 -25.62 20.54
N ILE A 23 -14.72 -25.84 19.28
CA ILE A 23 -14.09 -25.19 18.13
C ILE A 23 -14.54 -23.73 18.19
N ILE A 24 -13.69 -22.87 18.78
CA ILE A 24 -13.85 -21.42 18.66
C ILE A 24 -13.47 -21.09 17.23
N THR A 25 -14.46 -21.03 16.35
CA THR A 25 -14.27 -20.40 15.03
C THR A 25 -14.06 -18.91 15.28
N PRO A 26 -12.92 -18.33 14.87
CA PRO A 26 -12.77 -16.89 14.93
C PRO A 26 -13.84 -16.27 14.02
N THR A 27 -14.85 -15.66 14.61
CA THR A 27 -15.75 -14.79 13.86
C THR A 27 -14.91 -13.63 13.35
N ALA A 28 -14.83 -13.46 12.03
CA ALA A 28 -14.25 -12.29 11.43
C ALA A 28 -15.01 -11.05 11.96
N GLN A 29 -14.39 -10.38 12.92
CA GLN A 29 -14.96 -9.17 13.49
C GLN A 29 -14.80 -8.08 12.44
N SER A 30 -15.89 -7.57 11.90
CA SER A 30 -15.85 -6.43 10.98
C SER A 30 -15.16 -5.27 11.70
N ALA A 31 -14.21 -4.61 11.01
CA ALA A 31 -13.51 -3.48 11.58
C ALA A 31 -14.49 -2.41 12.08
N GLU A 32 -14.34 -1.98 13.32
CA GLU A 32 -15.16 -0.91 13.89
C GLU A 32 -14.96 0.38 13.12
N LYS A 33 -16.06 1.05 12.73
CA LYS A 33 -15.97 2.34 12.02
C LYS A 33 -15.23 3.36 12.88
N PRO A 34 -14.15 3.99 12.37
CA PRO A 34 -13.38 4.96 13.13
C PRO A 34 -14.18 6.24 13.38
N LYS A 35 -13.84 6.98 14.44
CA LYS A 35 -14.37 8.34 14.69
C LYS A 35 -13.73 9.37 13.77
N ASN A 36 -12.44 9.21 13.51
CA ASN A 36 -11.62 10.07 12.64
C ASN A 36 -11.10 9.25 11.46
N ILE A 37 -10.52 9.92 10.47
CA ILE A 37 -9.77 9.25 9.41
C ILE A 37 -8.63 8.47 10.04
N ARG A 38 -8.45 7.22 9.57
CA ARG A 38 -7.27 6.41 9.88
C ARG A 38 -6.43 6.23 8.62
N LEU A 39 -5.13 6.39 8.78
CA LEU A 39 -4.13 6.12 7.75
C LEU A 39 -3.26 4.94 8.22
N TYR A 40 -3.38 3.81 7.57
CA TYR A 40 -2.53 2.64 7.76
C TYR A 40 -1.39 2.66 6.74
N VAL A 41 -0.19 2.33 7.18
CA VAL A 41 1.00 2.18 6.35
C VAL A 41 1.32 0.71 6.23
N MET A 42 1.36 0.20 5.01
CA MET A 42 1.71 -1.19 4.70
C MET A 42 3.09 -1.22 4.03
N ASP A 43 3.92 -2.19 4.42
CA ASP A 43 5.21 -2.42 3.81
C ASP A 43 5.04 -3.31 2.57
N CYS A 44 4.95 -2.70 1.41
CA CYS A 44 4.68 -3.36 0.14
C CYS A 44 5.94 -3.81 -0.60
N GLY A 45 7.10 -3.69 0.06
CA GLY A 45 8.34 -4.26 -0.41
C GLY A 45 9.52 -3.28 -0.45
N VAL A 46 10.60 -3.77 -1.03
CA VAL A 46 11.87 -3.04 -1.14
C VAL A 46 12.43 -3.24 -2.54
N ILE A 47 12.83 -2.15 -3.20
CA ILE A 47 13.55 -2.19 -4.46
C ILE A 47 15.05 -2.16 -4.15
N LEU A 48 15.77 -3.14 -4.68
CA LEU A 48 17.20 -3.33 -4.41
C LEU A 48 18.02 -2.52 -5.41
N TYR A 49 18.60 -1.43 -4.94
CA TYR A 49 19.53 -0.63 -5.72
C TYR A 49 20.92 -0.65 -5.09
N ASN A 50 21.94 -0.75 -5.96
CA ASN A 50 23.36 -0.63 -5.58
C ASN A 50 24.01 0.62 -6.13
N ASN A 51 23.35 1.33 -7.05
CA ASN A 51 23.87 2.53 -7.70
C ASN A 51 22.74 3.55 -7.92
N LEU A 52 22.88 4.72 -7.31
CA LEU A 52 21.91 5.81 -7.38
C LEU A 52 22.30 6.92 -8.37
N GLN A 53 23.23 6.68 -9.27
CA GLN A 53 23.64 7.68 -10.29
C GLN A 53 22.46 8.13 -11.16
N LYS A 54 21.48 7.23 -11.42
CA LYS A 54 20.27 7.61 -12.17
C LYS A 54 19.41 8.66 -11.45
N PHE A 55 19.57 8.80 -10.13
CA PHE A 55 18.91 9.83 -9.30
C PHE A 55 19.81 11.05 -9.05
N GLY A 56 20.96 11.13 -9.72
CA GLY A 56 21.91 12.24 -9.60
C GLY A 56 22.82 12.18 -8.37
N TYR A 57 22.92 11.03 -7.70
CA TYR A 57 23.80 10.84 -6.54
C TYR A 57 25.05 10.05 -6.88
N LYS A 58 26.18 10.44 -6.27
CA LYS A 58 27.45 9.70 -6.35
C LYS A 58 27.42 8.51 -5.37
N PRO A 59 28.26 7.48 -5.63
CA PRO A 59 28.44 6.39 -4.68
C PRO A 59 28.80 6.92 -3.28
N GLY A 60 28.09 6.46 -2.25
CA GLY A 60 28.33 6.85 -0.86
C GLY A 60 27.56 8.09 -0.36
N GLU A 61 26.85 8.83 -1.21
CA GLU A 61 26.07 10.00 -0.78
C GLU A 61 24.74 9.62 -0.09
N ILE A 62 24.17 8.44 -0.43
CA ILE A 62 22.93 7.92 0.15
C ILE A 62 23.17 6.51 0.66
N HIS A 63 22.72 6.24 1.90
CA HIS A 63 22.73 4.92 2.51
C HIS A 63 21.49 4.71 3.38
N PRO A 64 20.83 3.52 3.34
CA PRO A 64 21.06 2.47 2.32
C PRO A 64 20.65 2.95 0.94
N THR A 65 21.06 2.23 -0.10
CA THR A 65 20.70 2.53 -1.49
C THR A 65 19.36 1.93 -1.90
N ASN A 66 18.81 1.03 -1.09
CA ASN A 66 17.51 0.40 -1.31
C ASN A 66 16.38 1.43 -1.17
N LEU A 67 15.34 1.24 -1.97
CA LEU A 67 14.13 2.04 -1.91
C LEU A 67 13.03 1.26 -1.20
N SER A 68 12.41 1.83 -0.18
CA SER A 68 11.16 1.29 0.39
C SER A 68 10.01 1.47 -0.58
N ASP A 69 8.97 0.65 -0.44
CA ASP A 69 7.75 0.78 -1.21
C ASP A 69 6.53 0.63 -0.30
N GLY A 70 5.82 1.73 -0.09
CA GLY A 70 4.68 1.82 0.80
C GLY A 70 3.35 1.79 0.06
N CYS A 71 2.39 1.01 0.61
CA CYS A 71 0.99 1.12 0.27
C CYS A 71 0.24 1.74 1.44
N TYR A 72 -0.84 2.44 1.17
CA TYR A 72 -1.54 3.19 2.22
C TYR A 72 -3.04 2.95 2.14
N LEU A 73 -3.63 2.47 3.25
CA LEU A 73 -5.08 2.40 3.35
C LEU A 73 -5.60 3.59 4.18
N ILE A 74 -6.43 4.40 3.57
CA ILE A 74 -7.13 5.49 4.21
C ILE A 74 -8.56 5.06 4.48
N VAL A 75 -8.98 5.08 5.76
CA VAL A 75 -10.34 4.72 6.18
C VAL A 75 -11.06 5.97 6.64
N HIS A 76 -12.08 6.37 5.90
CA HIS A 76 -12.95 7.47 6.27
C HIS A 76 -14.07 6.98 7.19
N PRO A 77 -14.47 7.73 8.24
CA PRO A 77 -15.49 7.30 9.22
C PRO A 77 -16.82 6.87 8.60
N THR A 78 -17.25 7.50 7.51
CA THR A 78 -18.59 7.32 6.95
C THR A 78 -18.64 7.13 5.43
N LYS A 79 -17.54 7.42 4.69
CA LYS A 79 -17.55 7.50 3.22
C LYS A 79 -16.75 6.40 2.52
N GLY A 80 -16.26 5.40 3.28
CA GLY A 80 -15.54 4.24 2.74
C GLY A 80 -14.03 4.36 2.86
N THR A 81 -13.33 3.75 1.94
CA THR A 81 -11.87 3.58 1.98
C THR A 81 -11.22 4.02 0.68
N LEU A 82 -9.95 4.42 0.77
CA LEU A 82 -9.06 4.62 -0.38
C LEU A 82 -7.81 3.79 -0.15
N LEU A 83 -7.48 2.89 -1.09
CA LEU A 83 -6.16 2.30 -1.18
C LEU A 83 -5.31 3.13 -2.15
N TRP A 84 -4.15 3.59 -1.68
CA TRP A 84 -3.19 4.40 -2.42
C TRP A 84 -1.89 3.63 -2.61
N ASP A 85 -1.51 3.39 -3.86
CA ASP A 85 -0.45 2.50 -4.35
C ASP A 85 -0.66 1.03 -3.96
N THR A 86 -0.10 0.10 -4.73
CA THR A 86 -0.37 -1.33 -4.59
C THR A 86 0.88 -2.22 -4.63
N GLY A 87 2.05 -1.60 -4.46
CA GLY A 87 3.30 -2.29 -4.16
C GLY A 87 4.06 -2.87 -5.34
N VAL A 88 5.22 -3.42 -4.99
CA VAL A 88 6.29 -3.83 -5.92
C VAL A 88 6.20 -5.30 -6.36
N ILE A 89 5.52 -6.16 -5.58
CA ILE A 89 5.38 -7.58 -5.88
C ILE A 89 3.89 -7.96 -5.87
N ALA A 90 3.43 -8.53 -6.99
CA ALA A 90 2.07 -9.01 -7.10
C ALA A 90 1.84 -10.22 -6.18
N ASP A 91 0.74 -10.21 -5.43
CA ASP A 91 0.40 -11.26 -4.45
C ASP A 91 0.25 -12.65 -5.07
N ASN A 92 -0.19 -12.73 -6.32
CA ASN A 92 -0.32 -14.00 -7.06
C ASN A 92 1.02 -14.66 -7.42
N LEU A 93 2.14 -13.95 -7.25
CA LEU A 93 3.49 -14.48 -7.46
C LEU A 93 4.09 -15.13 -6.21
N TRP A 94 3.45 -14.97 -5.04
CA TRP A 94 3.93 -15.58 -3.80
C TRP A 94 3.70 -17.09 -3.80
N GLY A 95 4.69 -17.85 -3.32
CA GLY A 95 4.58 -19.30 -3.15
C GLY A 95 3.50 -19.67 -2.13
N LYS A 96 3.01 -20.93 -2.19
CA LYS A 96 2.03 -21.46 -1.21
C LYS A 96 2.57 -21.49 0.23
N ASP A 97 3.88 -21.49 0.37
CA ASP A 97 4.63 -21.41 1.63
C ASP A 97 4.80 -19.99 2.17
N GLY A 98 4.26 -18.97 1.46
CA GLY A 98 4.41 -17.56 1.81
C GLY A 98 5.79 -16.99 1.51
N ILE A 99 6.60 -17.69 0.69
CA ILE A 99 7.91 -17.18 0.27
C ILE A 99 7.73 -16.25 -0.93
N PRO A 100 8.24 -15.00 -0.86
CA PRO A 100 8.17 -14.09 -1.99
C PRO A 100 9.02 -14.59 -3.17
N PRO A 101 8.62 -14.30 -4.40
CA PRO A 101 9.45 -14.62 -5.55
C PRO A 101 10.76 -13.85 -5.45
N LYS A 102 11.89 -14.53 -5.72
CA LYS A 102 13.16 -13.85 -5.89
C LYS A 102 13.14 -13.07 -7.21
N LYS A 103 12.93 -11.77 -7.12
CA LYS A 103 13.21 -10.85 -8.23
C LYS A 103 14.60 -10.27 -8.03
N LEU A 104 15.38 -10.13 -9.10
CA LEU A 104 16.76 -9.63 -9.03
C LEU A 104 16.87 -8.22 -8.46
N TYR A 105 15.77 -7.46 -8.40
CA TYR A 105 15.73 -6.04 -8.06
C TYR A 105 14.65 -5.67 -7.04
N ALA A 106 13.89 -6.64 -6.52
CA ALA A 106 12.86 -6.36 -5.51
C ALA A 106 12.68 -7.52 -4.54
N GLU A 107 12.37 -7.19 -3.29
CA GLU A 107 11.99 -8.11 -2.22
C GLU A 107 10.64 -7.70 -1.64
N GLY A 108 9.78 -8.69 -1.39
CA GLY A 108 8.52 -8.49 -0.68
C GLY A 108 8.66 -8.86 0.79
N THR A 109 7.87 -8.26 1.63
CA THR A 109 7.82 -8.56 3.07
C THR A 109 6.62 -9.45 3.41
N ILE A 110 5.41 -8.97 3.12
CA ILE A 110 4.13 -9.66 3.34
C ILE A 110 3.21 -9.33 2.16
N PRO A 111 2.43 -10.28 1.60
CA PRO A 111 1.45 -10.00 0.56
C PRO A 111 0.47 -8.90 0.98
N LEU A 112 0.12 -7.99 0.06
CA LEU A 112 -0.77 -6.86 0.34
C LEU A 112 -2.13 -7.31 0.90
N ASN A 113 -2.73 -8.38 0.34
CA ASN A 113 -3.99 -8.93 0.82
C ASN A 113 -3.90 -9.47 2.27
N LYS A 114 -2.72 -9.95 2.70
CA LYS A 114 -2.49 -10.40 4.08
C LYS A 114 -2.38 -9.22 5.04
N GLN A 115 -1.70 -8.14 4.63
CA GLN A 115 -1.62 -6.92 5.42
C GLN A 115 -3.00 -6.28 5.60
N LEU A 116 -3.81 -6.21 4.54
CA LEU A 116 -5.21 -5.80 4.64
C LEU A 116 -6.01 -6.68 5.62
N ALA A 117 -5.83 -8.00 5.55
CA ALA A 117 -6.53 -8.93 6.45
C ALA A 117 -6.13 -8.74 7.93
N GLN A 118 -4.89 -8.36 8.25
CA GLN A 118 -4.45 -8.07 9.62
C GLN A 118 -5.20 -6.91 10.27
N ILE A 119 -5.69 -5.97 9.45
CA ILE A 119 -6.48 -4.82 9.90
C ILE A 119 -7.99 -4.98 9.65
N GLY A 120 -8.42 -6.20 9.29
CA GLY A 120 -9.83 -6.54 9.10
C GLY A 120 -10.44 -6.14 7.76
N TYR A 121 -9.63 -5.92 6.73
CA TYR A 121 -10.06 -5.60 5.37
C TYR A 121 -9.66 -6.70 4.39
N LYS A 122 -10.38 -6.79 3.29
CA LYS A 122 -10.06 -7.59 2.11
C LYS A 122 -10.22 -6.71 0.86
N PRO A 123 -9.72 -7.11 -0.31
CA PRO A 123 -9.86 -6.31 -1.52
C PRO A 123 -11.29 -5.84 -1.77
N ASP A 124 -12.31 -6.69 -1.65
CA ASP A 124 -13.73 -6.33 -1.86
C ASP A 124 -14.29 -5.27 -0.87
N ASP A 125 -13.57 -4.93 0.19
CA ASP A 125 -13.99 -3.91 1.17
C ASP A 125 -13.45 -2.51 0.81
N ILE A 126 -12.68 -2.41 -0.28
CA ILE A 126 -12.10 -1.15 -0.75
C ILE A 126 -13.13 -0.40 -1.60
N THR A 127 -13.34 0.88 -1.32
CA THR A 127 -14.28 1.72 -2.07
C THR A 127 -13.62 2.34 -3.30
N TYR A 128 -12.41 2.85 -3.10
CA TYR A 128 -11.59 3.49 -4.12
C TYR A 128 -10.20 2.92 -4.13
N VAL A 129 -9.65 2.69 -5.32
CA VAL A 129 -8.24 2.44 -5.53
C VAL A 129 -7.65 3.53 -6.41
N SER A 130 -6.44 3.99 -6.08
CA SER A 130 -5.69 4.95 -6.90
C SER A 130 -4.20 4.70 -6.74
N VAL A 131 -3.42 5.14 -7.70
CA VAL A 131 -1.96 5.06 -7.66
C VAL A 131 -1.34 6.43 -7.88
N SER A 132 -0.16 6.64 -7.31
CA SER A 132 0.60 7.87 -7.48
C SER A 132 0.98 8.10 -8.95
N HIS A 133 1.33 7.03 -9.67
CA HIS A 133 1.61 7.00 -11.10
C HIS A 133 1.67 5.55 -11.61
N SER A 134 1.96 5.36 -12.92
CA SER A 134 1.85 4.09 -13.62
C SER A 134 3.11 3.21 -13.64
N HIS A 135 4.12 3.47 -12.79
CA HIS A 135 5.27 2.56 -12.69
C HIS A 135 4.93 1.26 -11.97
N TRP A 136 5.67 0.21 -12.32
CA TRP A 136 5.41 -1.18 -11.92
C TRP A 136 5.39 -1.41 -10.41
N ASP A 137 6.17 -0.65 -9.66
CA ASP A 137 6.30 -0.73 -8.21
C ASP A 137 5.10 -0.12 -7.46
N HIS A 138 4.25 0.67 -8.13
CA HIS A 138 3.03 1.22 -7.55
C HIS A 138 1.77 0.46 -7.97
N ILE A 139 1.83 -0.41 -8.99
CA ILE A 139 0.65 -1.03 -9.61
C ILE A 139 0.60 -2.56 -9.51
N SER A 140 1.59 -3.22 -8.87
CA SER A 140 1.74 -4.69 -8.95
C SER A 140 0.50 -5.47 -8.48
N ASN A 141 -0.29 -4.95 -7.55
CA ASN A 141 -1.50 -5.59 -7.04
C ASN A 141 -2.80 -4.93 -7.50
N LEU A 142 -2.75 -4.00 -8.44
CA LEU A 142 -3.93 -3.23 -8.87
C LEU A 142 -5.07 -4.13 -9.40
N TYR A 143 -4.74 -5.28 -9.99
CA TYR A 143 -5.70 -6.28 -10.48
C TYR A 143 -6.69 -6.79 -9.42
N GLN A 144 -6.31 -6.78 -8.13
CA GLN A 144 -7.15 -7.27 -7.03
C GLN A 144 -8.35 -6.35 -6.76
N PHE A 145 -8.29 -5.11 -7.23
CA PHE A 145 -9.27 -4.05 -6.94
C PHE A 145 -10.16 -3.72 -8.15
N ALA A 146 -10.30 -4.66 -9.09
CA ALA A 146 -11.12 -4.48 -10.29
C ALA A 146 -12.63 -4.36 -10.00
N GLY A 147 -13.09 -4.78 -8.81
CA GLY A 147 -14.47 -4.60 -8.34
C GLY A 147 -14.78 -3.20 -7.76
N ASP A 148 -13.75 -2.40 -7.51
CA ASP A 148 -13.85 -1.12 -6.83
C ASP A 148 -14.01 0.05 -7.82
N THR A 149 -13.99 1.28 -7.31
CA THR A 149 -13.94 2.46 -8.19
C THR A 149 -12.48 2.90 -8.37
N TRP A 150 -11.96 2.82 -9.58
CA TRP A 150 -10.61 3.24 -9.92
C TRP A 150 -10.55 4.75 -10.16
N LEU A 151 -9.83 5.48 -9.28
CA LEU A 151 -9.53 6.89 -9.47
C LEU A 151 -8.20 7.00 -10.21
N THR A 152 -8.21 7.43 -11.48
CA THR A 152 -7.00 7.44 -12.30
C THR A 152 -6.98 8.61 -13.29
N SER A 153 -5.79 9.03 -13.71
CA SER A 153 -5.66 9.98 -14.80
C SER A 153 -6.05 9.33 -16.14
N ARG A 154 -6.41 10.15 -17.12
CA ARG A 154 -6.57 9.65 -18.49
C ARG A 154 -5.27 9.03 -19.00
N TYR A 155 -4.12 9.65 -18.71
CA TYR A 155 -2.80 9.14 -19.13
C TYR A 155 -2.54 7.73 -18.56
N THR A 156 -2.68 7.54 -17.24
CA THR A 156 -2.51 6.22 -16.60
C THR A 156 -3.45 5.18 -17.21
N HIS A 157 -4.75 5.52 -17.29
CA HIS A 157 -5.77 4.63 -17.84
C HIS A 157 -5.41 4.18 -19.26
N ASP A 158 -5.19 5.14 -20.16
CA ASP A 158 -4.98 4.85 -21.58
C ASP A 158 -3.61 4.14 -21.79
N LYS A 159 -2.58 4.49 -21.00
CA LYS A 159 -1.25 3.85 -21.11
C LYS A 159 -1.26 2.41 -20.62
N LEU A 160 -1.86 2.12 -19.47
CA LEU A 160 -1.94 0.76 -18.93
C LEU A 160 -2.84 -0.16 -19.77
N LEU A 161 -3.95 0.36 -20.30
CA LEU A 161 -4.91 -0.44 -21.07
C LEU A 161 -4.63 -0.40 -22.59
N SER A 162 -3.54 0.21 -23.03
CA SER A 162 -3.11 0.22 -24.44
C SER A 162 -2.61 -1.16 -24.89
N GLN A 163 -2.34 -1.30 -26.19
CA GLN A 163 -1.65 -2.47 -26.73
C GLN A 163 -0.14 -2.46 -26.45
N ASP A 164 0.39 -1.32 -26.00
CA ASP A 164 1.80 -1.08 -25.71
C ASP A 164 1.94 -0.42 -24.33
N PRO A 165 1.70 -1.17 -23.22
CA PRO A 165 1.87 -0.66 -21.87
C PRO A 165 3.35 -0.36 -21.59
N PRO A 166 3.68 0.32 -20.46
CA PRO A 166 5.08 0.58 -20.11
C PRO A 166 5.89 -0.72 -20.06
N GLU A 167 7.09 -0.75 -20.65
CA GLU A 167 7.95 -1.94 -20.76
C GLU A 167 8.25 -2.63 -19.41
N THR A 168 8.23 -1.88 -18.33
CA THR A 168 8.50 -2.37 -16.97
C THR A 168 7.27 -2.98 -16.28
N THR A 169 6.10 -2.98 -16.93
CA THR A 169 4.85 -3.49 -16.35
C THR A 169 4.46 -4.85 -16.93
N ASP A 170 3.92 -5.72 -16.08
CA ASP A 170 3.29 -6.97 -16.51
C ASP A 170 1.78 -6.73 -16.70
N PRO A 171 1.20 -7.04 -17.88
CA PRO A 171 -0.23 -6.86 -18.13
C PRO A 171 -1.14 -7.51 -17.10
N SER A 172 -0.72 -8.59 -16.44
CA SER A 172 -1.50 -9.25 -15.38
C SER A 172 -1.78 -8.34 -14.18
N MET A 173 -0.98 -7.28 -13.98
CA MET A 173 -1.13 -6.32 -12.88
C MET A 173 -2.36 -5.41 -13.03
N PHE A 174 -2.89 -5.25 -14.25
CA PHE A 174 -3.92 -4.23 -14.53
C PHE A 174 -4.99 -4.61 -15.56
N THR A 175 -4.85 -5.70 -16.33
CA THR A 175 -5.84 -6.05 -17.36
C THR A 175 -7.25 -6.30 -16.80
N ALA A 176 -7.35 -6.72 -15.53
CA ALA A 176 -8.63 -6.89 -14.85
C ALA A 176 -9.40 -5.56 -14.73
N LEU A 177 -8.71 -4.42 -14.78
CA LEU A 177 -9.33 -3.08 -14.66
C LEU A 177 -10.05 -2.60 -15.92
N LYS A 178 -9.96 -3.31 -17.04
CA LYS A 178 -10.55 -2.90 -18.32
C LYS A 178 -12.04 -2.53 -18.23
N ASN A 179 -12.78 -3.21 -17.35
CA ASN A 179 -14.21 -2.99 -17.16
C ASN A 179 -14.54 -2.40 -15.77
N THR A 180 -13.53 -1.95 -15.04
CA THR A 180 -13.70 -1.36 -13.72
C THR A 180 -14.36 0.02 -13.82
N LYS A 181 -15.26 0.32 -12.88
CA LYS A 181 -15.83 1.66 -12.77
C LYS A 181 -14.70 2.67 -12.55
N THR A 182 -14.54 3.61 -13.47
CA THR A 182 -13.44 4.56 -13.47
C THR A 182 -13.95 5.99 -13.29
N ILE A 183 -13.29 6.76 -12.43
CA ILE A 183 -13.41 8.21 -12.33
C ILE A 183 -12.10 8.80 -12.87
N THR A 184 -12.20 9.52 -13.98
CA THR A 184 -11.04 10.16 -14.61
C THR A 184 -10.68 11.44 -13.86
N LEU A 185 -9.49 11.48 -13.30
CA LEU A 185 -8.91 12.65 -12.64
C LEU A 185 -8.37 13.63 -13.68
N LEU A 186 -8.68 14.89 -13.53
CA LEU A 186 -8.14 15.95 -14.41
C LEU A 186 -6.67 16.23 -14.07
N ASP A 187 -5.87 16.57 -15.08
CA ASP A 187 -4.41 16.68 -14.93
C ASP A 187 -3.96 17.87 -14.10
N ASN A 188 -4.76 18.96 -14.08
CA ASN A 188 -4.39 20.22 -13.41
C ASN A 188 -5.32 20.58 -12.25
N VAL A 189 -6.18 19.64 -11.80
CA VAL A 189 -7.19 19.90 -10.78
C VAL A 189 -6.99 18.94 -9.61
N ASN A 190 -6.97 19.48 -8.40
CA ASN A 190 -6.99 18.66 -7.20
C ASN A 190 -8.32 17.92 -7.10
N TYR A 191 -8.29 16.66 -6.69
CA TYR A 191 -9.48 15.83 -6.53
C TYR A 191 -9.72 15.51 -5.05
N ASP A 192 -10.86 15.95 -4.53
CA ASP A 192 -11.30 15.59 -3.17
C ASP A 192 -11.99 14.22 -3.19
N VAL A 193 -11.32 13.23 -2.63
CA VAL A 193 -11.74 11.81 -2.73
C VAL A 193 -13.09 11.57 -2.06
N PHE A 194 -13.31 12.19 -0.90
CA PHE A 194 -14.51 11.98 -0.11
C PHE A 194 -15.48 13.17 -0.13
N GLY A 195 -15.11 14.28 -0.82
CA GLY A 195 -15.96 15.46 -0.96
C GLY A 195 -16.13 16.28 0.32
N ASP A 196 -15.14 16.23 1.24
CA ASP A 196 -15.12 17.00 2.49
C ASP A 196 -13.76 17.68 2.77
N GLY A 197 -12.85 17.58 1.81
CA GLY A 197 -11.53 18.16 1.88
C GLY A 197 -10.55 17.43 2.80
N SER A 198 -10.91 16.26 3.29
CA SER A 198 -10.07 15.46 4.20
C SER A 198 -8.97 14.69 3.49
N VAL A 199 -9.23 14.22 2.27
CA VAL A 199 -8.29 13.45 1.45
C VAL A 199 -8.28 14.00 0.03
N THR A 200 -7.14 14.49 -0.41
CA THR A 200 -7.01 15.19 -1.69
C THR A 200 -5.88 14.62 -2.53
N ILE A 201 -6.19 14.18 -3.74
CA ILE A 201 -5.20 13.82 -4.77
C ILE A 201 -4.77 15.09 -5.50
N ILE A 202 -3.47 15.36 -5.54
CA ILE A 202 -2.89 16.60 -6.07
C ILE A 202 -1.95 16.24 -7.24
N PRO A 203 -2.20 16.78 -8.46
CA PRO A 203 -1.29 16.57 -9.58
C PRO A 203 0.10 17.17 -9.34
N THR A 204 1.12 16.38 -9.61
CA THR A 204 2.54 16.75 -9.47
C THR A 204 3.35 16.13 -10.61
N PRO A 205 3.06 16.50 -11.88
CA PRO A 205 3.76 15.95 -13.03
C PRO A 205 5.26 16.22 -12.97
N GLY A 206 6.04 15.40 -13.67
CA GLY A 206 7.48 15.55 -13.84
C GLY A 206 8.22 14.25 -13.81
N HIS A 207 8.10 13.45 -12.76
CA HIS A 207 8.61 12.07 -12.71
C HIS A 207 7.95 11.23 -13.81
N THR A 208 6.62 11.29 -13.88
CA THR A 208 5.82 10.92 -15.05
C THR A 208 4.80 12.03 -15.33
N PRO A 209 4.20 12.08 -16.53
CA PRO A 209 3.15 13.08 -16.85
C PRO A 209 1.94 13.00 -15.91
N ASP A 210 1.65 11.82 -15.39
CA ASP A 210 0.48 11.49 -14.55
C ASP A 210 0.79 11.49 -13.05
N SER A 211 2.02 11.78 -12.63
CA SER A 211 2.41 11.76 -11.21
C SER A 211 1.54 12.63 -10.33
N ARG A 212 1.22 12.10 -9.15
CA ARG A 212 0.34 12.71 -8.14
C ARG A 212 0.86 12.44 -6.75
N VAL A 213 0.51 13.30 -5.82
CA VAL A 213 0.69 13.08 -4.37
C VAL A 213 -0.68 13.01 -3.71
N LEU A 214 -0.74 12.38 -2.53
CA LEU A 214 -1.95 12.31 -1.73
C LEU A 214 -1.78 13.14 -0.45
N MET A 215 -2.66 14.11 -0.22
CA MET A 215 -2.77 14.81 1.06
C MET A 215 -3.87 14.19 1.90
N VAL A 216 -3.57 13.81 3.14
CA VAL A 216 -4.51 13.27 4.14
C VAL A 216 -4.47 14.17 5.36
N LYS A 217 -5.62 14.75 5.76
CA LYS A 217 -5.75 15.53 6.97
C LYS A 217 -6.14 14.62 8.13
N LEU A 218 -5.18 14.34 8.99
CA LEU A 218 -5.34 13.51 10.17
C LEU A 218 -5.61 14.38 11.40
N HIS A 219 -6.42 13.89 12.32
CA HIS A 219 -6.87 14.67 13.47
C HIS A 219 -5.75 14.95 14.48
N ASN A 220 -5.03 13.92 14.89
CA ASN A 220 -3.95 14.03 15.89
C ASN A 220 -2.57 14.24 15.22
N THR A 221 -2.33 13.63 14.06
CA THR A 221 -1.05 13.72 13.35
C THR A 221 -0.88 15.02 12.58
N GLY A 222 -2.01 15.66 12.20
CA GLY A 222 -2.02 16.79 11.28
C GLY A 222 -1.99 16.36 9.81
N PRO A 223 -1.87 17.30 8.87
CA PRO A 223 -1.83 17.00 7.45
C PRO A 223 -0.57 16.23 7.06
N VAL A 224 -0.73 15.13 6.34
CA VAL A 224 0.35 14.32 5.77
C VAL A 224 0.25 14.36 4.25
N ILE A 225 1.37 14.55 3.55
CA ILE A 225 1.47 14.39 2.10
C ILE A 225 2.32 13.15 1.81
N LEU A 226 1.71 12.16 1.14
CA LEU A 226 2.38 10.97 0.60
C LEU A 226 2.95 11.34 -0.76
N SER A 227 4.27 11.27 -0.92
CA SER A 227 4.98 11.90 -2.04
C SER A 227 4.82 11.18 -3.38
N GLY A 228 4.45 9.88 -3.40
CA GLY A 228 4.79 9.05 -4.56
C GLY A 228 6.27 9.27 -4.91
N ASP A 229 6.57 9.40 -6.19
CA ASP A 229 7.93 9.60 -6.70
C ASP A 229 8.30 11.07 -6.97
N LEU A 230 7.55 12.01 -6.40
CA LEU A 230 7.95 13.42 -6.43
C LEU A 230 9.32 13.63 -5.76
N TYR A 231 9.64 12.80 -4.77
CA TYR A 231 10.91 12.68 -4.08
C TYR A 231 11.23 11.20 -3.86
N HIS A 232 12.50 10.83 -4.07
CA HIS A 232 12.97 9.48 -3.76
C HIS A 232 13.71 9.41 -2.42
N PHE A 233 14.36 10.51 -2.04
CA PHE A 233 15.18 10.58 -0.81
C PHE A 233 14.91 11.89 -0.06
N VAL A 234 15.11 11.86 1.25
CA VAL A 234 15.11 13.10 2.07
C VAL A 234 16.16 14.09 1.55
N ALA A 235 17.26 13.60 0.99
CA ALA A 235 18.29 14.43 0.37
C ALA A 235 17.78 15.30 -0.79
N ASP A 236 16.72 14.87 -1.49
CA ASP A 236 16.10 15.62 -2.60
C ASP A 236 15.45 16.92 -2.11
N LEU A 237 15.13 17.05 -0.83
CA LEU A 237 14.58 18.29 -0.24
C LEU A 237 15.60 19.43 -0.27
N LYS A 238 16.89 19.10 -0.31
CA LYS A 238 18.01 20.06 -0.29
C LYS A 238 18.75 20.13 -1.61
N SER A 239 18.46 19.23 -2.53
CA SER A 239 19.08 19.17 -3.86
C SER A 239 18.03 19.39 -4.94
N ASN A 240 18.51 19.70 -6.15
CA ASN A 240 17.68 19.70 -7.35
C ASN A 240 17.86 18.40 -8.14
N ASN A 241 18.32 17.33 -7.49
CA ASN A 241 18.48 16.03 -8.14
C ASN A 241 17.12 15.45 -8.48
N THR A 242 17.02 14.90 -9.67
CA THR A 242 15.84 14.19 -10.20
C THR A 242 16.33 12.93 -10.89
N GLN A 243 15.44 12.00 -11.16
CA GLN A 243 15.78 10.84 -11.96
C GLN A 243 16.09 11.27 -13.39
N ASN A 244 17.08 10.62 -14.05
CA ASN A 244 17.60 11.07 -15.35
C ASN A 244 16.58 11.14 -16.49
N ASN A 245 15.49 10.36 -16.41
CA ASN A 245 14.43 10.32 -17.42
C ASN A 245 13.22 11.21 -17.09
N GLU A 246 13.27 11.98 -15.99
CA GLU A 246 12.20 12.90 -15.62
C GLU A 246 12.22 14.18 -16.46
N ASP A 247 11.06 14.82 -16.61
CA ASP A 247 10.97 16.23 -16.99
C ASP A 247 11.40 17.09 -15.78
N ARG A 248 12.70 17.32 -15.67
CA ARG A 248 13.29 18.00 -14.51
C ARG A 248 12.70 19.37 -14.23
N PRO A 249 12.48 20.28 -15.21
CA PRO A 249 11.80 21.56 -14.96
C PRO A 249 10.42 21.40 -14.33
N THR A 250 9.63 20.48 -14.85
CA THR A 250 8.26 20.19 -14.35
C THR A 250 8.30 19.54 -12.97
N SER A 251 9.22 18.58 -12.71
CA SER A 251 9.43 17.99 -11.38
C SER A 251 9.78 19.04 -10.35
N LEU A 252 10.70 19.96 -10.64
CA LEU A 252 11.09 21.03 -9.72
C LEU A 252 9.95 22.02 -9.46
N ALA A 253 9.11 22.32 -10.45
CA ALA A 253 7.92 23.14 -10.27
C ALA A 253 6.90 22.45 -9.34
N SER A 254 6.67 21.15 -9.54
CA SER A 254 5.83 20.30 -8.68
C SER A 254 6.35 20.24 -7.25
N ARG A 255 7.67 20.04 -7.05
CA ARG A 255 8.31 20.09 -5.72
C ARG A 255 8.09 21.44 -5.04
N LYS A 256 8.28 22.56 -5.74
CA LYS A 256 8.02 23.91 -5.21
C LYS A 256 6.56 24.09 -4.80
N LYS A 257 5.61 23.63 -5.63
CA LYS A 257 4.17 23.62 -5.30
C LYS A 257 3.90 22.91 -3.98
N ILE A 258 4.42 21.69 -3.82
CA ILE A 258 4.18 20.88 -2.62
C ILE A 258 4.91 21.44 -1.39
N GLN A 259 6.13 21.94 -1.52
CA GLN A 259 6.83 22.62 -0.43
C GLN A 259 6.08 23.88 0.07
N THR A 260 5.45 24.62 -0.84
CA THR A 260 4.61 25.76 -0.48
C THR A 260 3.36 25.30 0.26
N LEU A 261 2.69 24.27 -0.23
CA LEU A 261 1.50 23.70 0.42
C LEU A 261 1.83 23.17 1.83
N LEU A 262 2.93 22.40 1.99
CA LEU A 262 3.38 21.90 3.30
C LEU A 262 3.56 23.01 4.35
N LYS A 263 4.15 24.14 3.93
CA LYS A 263 4.28 25.32 4.81
C LYS A 263 2.94 25.92 5.18
N GLN A 264 2.02 26.04 4.22
CA GLN A 264 0.68 26.63 4.43
C GLN A 264 -0.18 25.81 5.38
N VAL A 265 -0.09 24.46 5.27
CA VAL A 265 -0.90 23.56 6.10
C VAL A 265 -0.18 23.05 7.35
N HIS A 266 1.07 23.44 7.58
CA HIS A 266 1.94 22.90 8.63
C HIS A 266 2.01 21.37 8.59
N GLY A 267 2.10 20.81 7.37
CA GLY A 267 2.01 19.37 7.11
C GLY A 267 3.35 18.65 7.15
N HIS A 268 3.27 17.33 7.17
CA HIS A 268 4.39 16.40 7.09
C HIS A 268 4.51 15.81 5.69
N LEU A 269 5.72 15.66 5.19
CA LEU A 269 5.99 14.93 3.94
C LEU A 269 6.50 13.54 4.26
N TRP A 270 5.83 12.51 3.73
CA TRP A 270 6.30 11.13 3.80
C TRP A 270 6.76 10.71 2.41
N ILE A 271 8.06 10.37 2.32
CA ILE A 271 8.70 10.00 1.06
C ILE A 271 8.64 8.48 0.93
N ASN A 272 7.98 8.01 -0.13
CA ASN A 272 7.69 6.59 -0.33
C ASN A 272 8.96 5.75 -0.39
N HIS A 273 9.96 6.22 -1.10
CA HIS A 273 11.19 5.50 -1.41
C HIS A 273 12.36 5.76 -0.44
N ASP A 274 12.23 6.71 0.49
CA ASP A 274 13.30 6.93 1.48
C ASP A 274 13.26 5.83 2.56
N TYR A 275 14.11 4.83 2.41
CA TYR A 275 14.13 3.65 3.26
C TYR A 275 14.21 3.99 4.74
N ASN A 276 15.10 4.93 5.11
CA ASN A 276 15.33 5.25 6.52
C ASN A 276 14.12 5.88 7.19
N THR A 277 13.46 6.84 6.54
CA THR A 277 12.28 7.50 7.10
C THR A 277 11.05 6.60 7.03
N PHE A 278 10.90 5.80 5.97
CA PHE A 278 9.81 4.85 5.86
C PHE A 278 9.84 3.78 6.96
N GLN A 279 11.03 3.27 7.33
CA GLN A 279 11.17 2.29 8.42
C GLN A 279 10.75 2.84 9.79
N GLN A 280 10.77 4.17 9.98
CA GLN A 280 10.33 4.83 11.22
C GLN A 280 8.82 4.99 11.31
N LEU A 281 8.08 4.84 10.21
CA LEU A 281 6.63 4.91 10.24
C LEU A 281 6.04 3.69 10.96
N LYS A 282 5.00 3.92 11.75
CA LYS A 282 4.19 2.82 12.31
C LYS A 282 3.57 2.06 11.14
N LYS A 283 3.73 0.74 11.15
CA LYS A 283 3.09 -0.15 10.17
C LYS A 283 1.81 -0.73 10.76
N GLU A 284 0.96 -1.28 9.89
CA GLU A 284 -0.23 -2.02 10.35
C GLU A 284 0.18 -3.11 11.39
N PRO A 285 -0.67 -3.43 12.36
CA PRO A 285 -2.05 -2.95 12.53
C PRO A 285 -2.17 -1.57 13.17
N ALA A 286 -1.06 -0.88 13.48
CA ALA A 286 -1.11 0.49 13.98
C ALA A 286 -1.50 1.47 12.87
N TYR A 287 -2.08 2.61 13.25
CA TYR A 287 -2.51 3.65 12.32
C TYR A 287 -2.14 5.05 12.84
N TYR A 288 -2.29 6.01 11.95
CA TYR A 288 -2.27 7.45 12.25
C TYR A 288 -3.68 8.02 12.07
N ASP A 289 -4.06 8.97 12.93
CA ASP A 289 -5.35 9.66 12.95
C ASP A 289 -5.25 11.14 13.27
#